data_0f43827bd4725d9492faf85e32a5c69f
#
_entry.id   0f43827bd4725d9492faf85e32a5c69f
#
_cell.length_a   1.000
_cell.length_b   1.000
_cell.length_c   1.000
_cell.angle_alpha   90.00
_cell.angle_beta   90.00
_cell.angle_gamma   90.00
#
_symmetry.space_group_name_H-M   'P 1'
#
loop_
_entity.id
_entity.type
_entity.pdbx_description
1 polymer ?
#
loop_
_entity_poly.entity_id
_entity_poly.type
_entity_poly.pdbx_seq_one_letter_code
_entity_poly.pdbx_strand_id
1 'polypeptide(L)'
;MRMLNPDPPKSESIKHYWSERARATDPCSLQATTYDVFLREHEIATLKHRIAGLSLPPGATVLDVGCGDGHATVSLAAEFPALRFLGLDWSEEMLVRAAQAVAARPALRDTLSFRVGDMRDLDSSLHAERFDVCLSMRSLINLTTSEEQYATIAQIADHLVAGGRYFCVENFLQGQRNFNRLRLAMGLPEIPIRWHNHFFDEERFVAEAGRFFDSIEFDSFLSSYYLATRVIYSAGCQLAGEEPDYFHPIHRVAARLPPIGDFCPIKLVTLRRKP
;
A
#
# COMPACT_ATOMS: atom_id res chain seq x y z
N MET A 1 44.22 -9.75 5.30
CA MET A 1 42.94 -10.46 5.01
C MET A 1 41.81 -9.55 5.54
N ARG A 2 41.17 -8.73 4.67
CA ARG A 2 40.01 -7.91 5.06
C ARG A 2 38.88 -8.90 5.32
N MET A 3 38.42 -8.98 6.55
CA MET A 3 37.12 -9.64 6.86
C MET A 3 36.07 -8.86 6.11
N LEU A 4 35.44 -9.48 5.12
CA LEU A 4 34.23 -8.97 4.48
C LEU A 4 33.18 -8.94 5.57
N ASN A 5 32.67 -7.75 5.92
CA ASN A 5 31.46 -7.67 6.73
C ASN A 5 30.38 -8.45 5.98
N PRO A 6 29.61 -9.32 6.66
CA PRO A 6 28.47 -9.97 6.02
C PRO A 6 27.51 -8.89 5.46
N ASP A 7 26.90 -9.16 4.32
CA ASP A 7 25.88 -8.28 3.77
C ASP A 7 24.81 -8.03 4.84
N PRO A 8 24.32 -6.78 4.94
CA PRO A 8 23.28 -6.45 5.91
C PRO A 8 22.03 -7.32 5.69
N PRO A 9 21.27 -7.64 6.75
CA PRO A 9 20.00 -8.35 6.60
C PRO A 9 19.10 -7.70 5.54
N LYS A 10 18.36 -8.49 4.79
CA LYS A 10 17.51 -7.97 3.70
C LYS A 10 16.54 -6.86 4.19
N SER A 11 16.01 -7.00 5.41
CA SER A 11 15.14 -5.99 6.04
C SER A 11 15.84 -4.63 6.23
N GLU A 12 17.10 -4.63 6.66
CA GLU A 12 17.89 -3.40 6.79
C GLU A 12 18.19 -2.76 5.43
N SER A 13 18.49 -3.58 4.42
CA SER A 13 18.67 -3.12 3.04
C SER A 13 17.42 -2.48 2.49
N ILE A 14 16.23 -3.01 2.81
CA ILE A 14 14.93 -2.44 2.42
C ILE A 14 14.68 -1.12 3.17
N LYS A 15 14.93 -1.06 4.48
CA LYS A 15 14.83 0.18 5.26
C LYS A 15 15.74 1.26 4.67
N HIS A 16 17.00 0.92 4.41
CA HIS A 16 17.96 1.84 3.80
C HIS A 16 17.47 2.34 2.43
N TYR A 17 16.98 1.44 1.56
CA TYR A 17 16.43 1.80 0.26
C TYR A 17 15.33 2.86 0.35
N TRP A 18 14.37 2.70 1.26
CA TRP A 18 13.29 3.67 1.42
C TRP A 18 13.75 4.98 2.04
N SER A 19 14.65 4.93 3.03
CA SER A 19 15.25 6.12 3.61
C SER A 19 16.05 6.95 2.60
N GLU A 20 16.84 6.29 1.73
CA GLU A 20 17.56 6.98 0.64
C GLU A 20 16.59 7.60 -0.37
N ARG A 21 15.52 6.90 -0.72
CA ARG A 21 14.50 7.47 -1.60
C ARG A 21 13.83 8.70 -1.00
N ALA A 22 13.53 8.67 0.31
CA ALA A 22 12.98 9.83 1.01
C ALA A 22 13.91 11.05 0.94
N ARG A 23 15.23 10.83 1.10
CA ARG A 23 16.26 11.89 1.04
C ARG A 23 16.48 12.42 -0.37
N ALA A 24 16.51 11.52 -1.37
CA ALA A 24 16.84 11.84 -2.75
C ALA A 24 15.70 12.49 -3.54
N THR A 25 14.47 12.43 -3.05
CA THR A 25 13.28 12.93 -3.75
C THR A 25 12.88 14.30 -3.22
N ASP A 26 12.47 15.21 -4.10
CA ASP A 26 11.94 16.52 -3.71
C ASP A 26 10.86 16.36 -2.62
N PRO A 27 10.89 17.15 -1.53
CA PRO A 27 9.93 17.07 -0.43
C PRO A 27 8.46 17.15 -0.84
N CYS A 28 8.16 17.90 -1.90
CA CYS A 28 6.81 18.08 -2.42
C CYS A 28 6.40 17.02 -3.45
N SER A 29 7.31 16.13 -3.86
CA SER A 29 7.06 15.13 -4.89
C SER A 29 6.51 13.84 -4.29
N LEU A 30 5.50 13.24 -4.95
CA LEU A 30 4.98 11.91 -4.65
C LEU A 30 5.93 10.77 -5.06
N GLN A 31 7.02 11.10 -5.76
CA GLN A 31 7.94 10.10 -6.33
C GLN A 31 8.80 9.36 -5.30
N ALA A 32 8.77 9.77 -4.03
CA ALA A 32 9.42 9.02 -2.97
C ALA A 32 8.90 7.58 -2.88
N THR A 33 7.59 7.37 -3.07
CA THR A 33 6.95 6.05 -2.95
C THR A 33 6.47 5.49 -4.28
N THR A 34 6.17 6.32 -5.28
CA THR A 34 5.70 5.87 -6.60
C THR A 34 6.03 6.86 -7.71
N TYR A 35 6.30 6.34 -8.93
CA TYR A 35 6.38 7.17 -10.14
C TYR A 35 5.02 7.37 -10.81
N ASP A 36 4.07 6.46 -10.57
CA ASP A 36 2.74 6.49 -11.15
C ASP A 36 1.77 7.20 -10.20
N VAL A 37 1.62 8.51 -10.41
CA VAL A 37 0.75 9.35 -9.57
C VAL A 37 -0.73 9.01 -9.77
N PHE A 38 -1.15 8.64 -10.98
CA PHE A 38 -2.54 8.27 -11.27
C PHE A 38 -2.94 6.96 -10.60
N LEU A 39 -2.01 6.00 -10.54
CA LEU A 39 -2.18 4.77 -9.76
C LEU A 39 -2.42 5.10 -8.28
N ARG A 40 -1.55 5.93 -7.71
CA ARG A 40 -1.63 6.33 -6.29
C ARG A 40 -2.93 7.07 -5.98
N GLU A 41 -3.35 7.98 -6.85
CA GLU A 41 -4.64 8.67 -6.70
C GLU A 41 -5.82 7.70 -6.73
N HIS A 42 -5.78 6.69 -7.60
CA HIS A 42 -6.82 5.67 -7.69
C HIS A 42 -6.85 4.78 -6.42
N GLU A 43 -5.69 4.36 -5.91
CA GLU A 43 -5.60 3.62 -4.64
C GLU A 43 -6.26 4.42 -3.49
N ILE A 44 -5.90 5.70 -3.36
CA ILE A 44 -6.45 6.59 -2.32
C ILE A 44 -7.95 6.83 -2.50
N ALA A 45 -8.41 7.07 -3.73
CA ALA A 45 -9.83 7.29 -4.02
C ALA A 45 -10.67 6.04 -3.67
N THR A 46 -10.13 4.85 -3.92
CA THR A 46 -10.77 3.59 -3.55
C THR A 46 -10.87 3.45 -2.03
N LEU A 47 -9.80 3.75 -1.29
CA LEU A 47 -9.83 3.73 0.18
C LEU A 47 -10.81 4.76 0.74
N LYS A 48 -10.88 5.99 0.20
CA LYS A 48 -11.87 7.00 0.56
C LYS A 48 -13.30 6.47 0.41
N HIS A 49 -13.59 5.84 -0.73
CA HIS A 49 -14.90 5.25 -0.98
C HIS A 49 -15.24 4.15 0.03
N ARG A 50 -14.29 3.26 0.34
CA ARG A 50 -14.48 2.17 1.32
C ARG A 50 -14.70 2.70 2.73
N ILE A 51 -13.91 3.67 3.17
CA ILE A 51 -14.06 4.29 4.51
C ILE A 51 -15.40 5.04 4.63
N ALA A 52 -15.79 5.79 3.59
CA ALA A 52 -17.10 6.48 3.56
C ALA A 52 -18.28 5.51 3.73
N GLY A 53 -18.19 4.31 3.13
CA GLY A 53 -19.21 3.26 3.23
C GLY A 53 -19.36 2.64 4.61
N LEU A 54 -18.42 2.86 5.54
CA LEU A 54 -18.49 2.31 6.91
C LEU A 54 -19.39 3.12 7.84
N SER A 55 -19.74 4.36 7.50
CA SER A 55 -20.53 5.26 8.36
C SER A 55 -19.98 5.36 9.79
N LEU A 56 -18.67 5.55 9.93
CA LEU A 56 -17.97 5.60 11.21
C LEU A 56 -18.43 6.80 12.06
N PRO A 57 -18.55 6.66 13.39
CA PRO A 57 -18.90 7.76 14.25
C PRO A 57 -17.77 8.81 14.33
N PRO A 58 -18.08 10.09 14.66
CA PRO A 58 -17.04 11.08 14.97
C PRO A 58 -16.09 10.58 16.06
N GLY A 59 -14.79 10.81 15.87
CA GLY A 59 -13.75 10.36 16.79
C GLY A 59 -13.28 8.92 16.56
N ALA A 60 -13.88 8.16 15.65
CA ALA A 60 -13.38 6.82 15.28
C ALA A 60 -11.94 6.90 14.76
N THR A 61 -11.18 5.87 15.02
CA THR A 61 -9.72 5.83 14.87
C THR A 61 -9.28 4.97 13.70
N VAL A 62 -8.31 5.47 12.94
CA VAL A 62 -7.74 4.82 11.75
C VAL A 62 -6.23 4.69 11.90
N LEU A 63 -5.71 3.48 11.79
CA LEU A 63 -4.27 3.18 11.76
C LEU A 63 -3.82 2.92 10.32
N ASP A 64 -2.76 3.60 9.87
CA ASP A 64 -2.07 3.34 8.59
C ASP A 64 -0.72 2.67 8.87
N VAL A 65 -0.61 1.36 8.57
CA VAL A 65 0.58 0.54 8.85
C VAL A 65 1.56 0.60 7.68
N GLY A 66 2.72 1.18 7.91
CA GLY A 66 3.71 1.47 6.87
C GLY A 66 3.27 2.64 5.99
N CYS A 67 2.93 3.76 6.63
CA CYS A 67 2.35 4.94 5.98
C CYS A 67 3.32 5.69 5.04
N GLY A 68 4.61 5.37 5.06
CA GLY A 68 5.64 6.02 4.25
C GLY A 68 5.69 7.53 4.46
N ASP A 69 5.68 8.29 3.35
CA ASP A 69 5.68 9.75 3.34
C ASP A 69 4.35 10.40 3.81
N GLY A 70 3.42 9.59 4.29
CA GLY A 70 2.14 10.04 4.83
C GLY A 70 1.14 10.56 3.80
N HIS A 71 1.44 10.53 2.49
CA HIS A 71 0.58 11.14 1.48
C HIS A 71 -0.84 10.58 1.49
N ALA A 72 -0.99 9.26 1.58
CA ALA A 72 -2.31 8.63 1.66
C ALA A 72 -3.03 9.00 2.95
N THR A 73 -2.36 8.87 4.09
CA THR A 73 -2.91 9.18 5.42
C THR A 73 -3.39 10.64 5.50
N VAL A 74 -2.59 11.60 5.01
CA VAL A 74 -2.95 13.03 4.94
C VAL A 74 -4.17 13.24 4.04
N SER A 75 -4.24 12.57 2.88
CA SER A 75 -5.37 12.68 1.96
C SER A 75 -6.66 12.09 2.54
N LEU A 76 -6.56 10.99 3.30
CA LEU A 76 -7.70 10.39 4.00
C LEU A 76 -8.15 11.27 5.17
N ALA A 77 -7.22 11.78 5.99
CA ALA A 77 -7.55 12.66 7.10
C ALA A 77 -8.22 13.97 6.64
N ALA A 78 -7.81 14.52 5.50
CA ALA A 78 -8.44 15.70 4.92
C ALA A 78 -9.88 15.44 4.43
N GLU A 79 -10.17 14.22 3.95
CA GLU A 79 -11.51 13.81 3.53
C GLU A 79 -12.44 13.53 4.70
N PHE A 80 -11.89 12.99 5.80
CA PHE A 80 -12.65 12.57 6.98
C PHE A 80 -12.22 13.33 8.23
N PRO A 81 -12.46 14.64 8.32
CA PRO A 81 -11.97 15.47 9.42
C PRO A 81 -12.57 15.12 10.79
N ALA A 82 -13.66 14.35 10.82
CA ALA A 82 -14.26 13.85 12.05
C ALA A 82 -13.58 12.60 12.61
N LEU A 83 -12.68 11.94 11.84
CA LEU A 83 -11.95 10.74 12.27
C LEU A 83 -10.56 11.12 12.79
N ARG A 84 -9.94 10.21 13.53
CA ARG A 84 -8.57 10.36 14.03
C ARG A 84 -7.65 9.37 13.32
N PHE A 85 -6.53 9.84 12.81
CA PHE A 85 -5.57 9.05 12.06
C PHE A 85 -4.23 8.96 12.78
N LEU A 86 -3.67 7.76 12.80
CA LEU A 86 -2.29 7.49 13.18
C LEU A 86 -1.58 6.78 12.01
N GLY A 87 -0.53 7.39 11.47
CA GLY A 87 0.37 6.73 10.54
C GLY A 87 1.60 6.17 11.27
N LEU A 88 1.96 4.93 10.99
CA LEU A 88 3.13 4.27 11.55
C LEU A 88 4.09 3.86 10.44
N ASP A 89 5.36 4.22 10.55
CA ASP A 89 6.42 3.79 9.64
C ASP A 89 7.76 3.64 10.38
N TRP A 90 8.63 2.78 9.91
CA TRP A 90 9.96 2.56 10.51
C TRP A 90 11.02 3.54 10.04
N SER A 91 10.79 4.25 8.91
CA SER A 91 11.72 5.23 8.35
C SER A 91 11.43 6.62 8.89
N GLU A 92 12.35 7.12 9.72
CA GLU A 92 12.28 8.49 10.25
C GLU A 92 12.28 9.53 9.12
N GLU A 93 13.04 9.28 8.03
CA GLU A 93 13.11 10.18 6.88
C GLU A 93 11.76 10.28 6.14
N MET A 94 11.04 9.16 6.02
CA MET A 94 9.67 9.17 5.50
C MET A 94 8.75 9.98 6.41
N LEU A 95 8.84 9.80 7.71
CA LEU A 95 8.00 10.53 8.67
C LEU A 95 8.33 12.02 8.77
N VAL A 96 9.57 12.44 8.50
CA VAL A 96 9.90 13.86 8.34
C VAL A 96 9.07 14.48 7.21
N ARG A 97 8.93 13.79 6.07
CA ARG A 97 8.08 14.23 4.94
C ARG A 97 6.61 14.27 5.34
N ALA A 98 6.13 13.25 6.03
CA ALA A 98 4.76 13.18 6.55
C ALA A 98 4.45 14.35 7.50
N ALA A 99 5.36 14.68 8.41
CA ALA A 99 5.24 15.81 9.32
C ALA A 99 5.21 17.16 8.58
N GLN A 100 6.02 17.35 7.53
CA GLN A 100 5.98 18.52 6.66
C GLN A 100 4.63 18.67 5.96
N ALA A 101 4.05 17.56 5.48
CA ALA A 101 2.74 17.57 4.83
C ALA A 101 1.60 17.99 5.79
N VAL A 102 1.68 17.60 7.08
CA VAL A 102 0.75 18.06 8.13
C VAL A 102 1.00 19.51 8.48
N ALA A 103 2.25 19.94 8.61
CA ALA A 103 2.59 21.34 8.91
C ALA A 103 1.99 22.30 7.88
N ALA A 104 1.92 21.90 6.61
CA ALA A 104 1.27 22.66 5.54
C ALA A 104 -0.28 22.66 5.62
N ARG A 105 -0.87 21.87 6.53
CA ARG A 105 -2.34 21.71 6.69
C ARG A 105 -2.75 21.83 8.17
N PRO A 106 -2.78 23.04 8.73
CA PRO A 106 -3.06 23.25 10.17
C PRO A 106 -4.34 22.57 10.68
N ALA A 107 -5.36 22.45 9.83
CA ALA A 107 -6.63 21.82 10.19
C ALA A 107 -6.51 20.31 10.54
N LEU A 108 -5.41 19.65 10.19
CA LEU A 108 -5.20 18.23 10.48
C LEU A 108 -4.43 17.96 11.78
N ARG A 109 -3.90 18.99 12.45
CA ARG A 109 -3.00 18.84 13.60
C ARG A 109 -3.60 18.06 14.77
N ASP A 110 -4.89 18.20 14.99
CA ASP A 110 -5.59 17.59 16.12
C ASP A 110 -6.14 16.19 15.79
N THR A 111 -6.18 15.84 14.53
CA THR A 111 -6.81 14.60 14.05
C THR A 111 -5.84 13.65 13.33
N LEU A 112 -4.61 14.07 13.04
CA LEU A 112 -3.60 13.28 12.37
C LEU A 112 -2.26 13.34 13.09
N SER A 113 -1.70 12.19 13.41
CA SER A 113 -0.36 12.06 13.96
C SER A 113 0.43 10.95 13.25
N PHE A 114 1.77 11.01 13.37
CA PHE A 114 2.69 10.01 12.86
C PHE A 114 3.61 9.53 13.98
N ARG A 115 3.95 8.23 13.93
CA ARG A 115 4.79 7.58 14.93
C ARG A 115 5.82 6.67 14.26
N VAL A 116 7.06 6.72 14.73
CA VAL A 116 8.08 5.74 14.34
C VAL A 116 7.74 4.40 14.97
N GLY A 117 7.73 3.34 14.17
CA GLY A 117 7.49 1.98 14.64
C GLY A 117 7.69 0.93 13.56
N ASP A 118 8.00 -0.27 13.99
CA ASP A 118 8.17 -1.42 13.10
C ASP A 118 6.85 -2.21 13.01
N MET A 119 6.35 -2.43 11.81
CA MET A 119 5.13 -3.22 11.60
C MET A 119 5.27 -4.68 12.05
N ARG A 120 6.50 -5.17 12.25
CA ARG A 120 6.76 -6.52 12.79
C ARG A 120 6.54 -6.59 14.31
N ASP A 121 6.48 -5.43 14.98
CA ASP A 121 6.30 -5.31 16.42
C ASP A 121 5.35 -4.11 16.71
N LEU A 122 4.09 -4.28 16.36
CA LEU A 122 3.05 -3.27 16.58
C LEU A 122 2.76 -3.06 18.07
N ASP A 123 2.86 -4.12 18.88
CA ASP A 123 2.61 -4.05 20.32
C ASP A 123 3.55 -3.06 21.02
N SER A 124 4.84 -3.05 20.66
CA SER A 124 5.81 -2.10 21.22
C SER A 124 5.51 -0.66 20.80
N SER A 125 4.93 -0.45 19.60
CA SER A 125 4.65 0.88 19.07
C SER A 125 3.29 1.42 19.51
N LEU A 126 2.29 0.55 19.65
CA LEU A 126 0.88 0.90 19.87
C LEU A 126 0.38 0.56 21.26
N HIS A 127 1.10 -0.29 21.99
CA HIS A 127 0.70 -0.78 23.33
C HIS A 127 -0.73 -1.38 23.31
N ALA A 128 -1.62 -0.86 24.14
CA ALA A 128 -3.01 -1.31 24.23
C ALA A 128 -3.98 -0.54 23.33
N GLU A 129 -3.48 0.31 22.42
CA GLU A 129 -4.33 1.06 21.51
C GLU A 129 -5.12 0.13 20.58
N ARG A 130 -6.39 0.51 20.31
CA ARG A 130 -7.29 -0.21 19.40
C ARG A 130 -7.88 0.75 18.42
N PHE A 131 -8.12 0.27 17.20
CA PHE A 131 -8.58 1.08 16.07
C PHE A 131 -9.87 0.51 15.49
N ASP A 132 -10.74 1.41 15.02
CA ASP A 132 -11.96 1.04 14.29
C ASP A 132 -11.61 0.54 12.88
N VAL A 133 -10.57 1.13 12.29
CA VAL A 133 -10.06 0.78 10.97
C VAL A 133 -8.54 0.69 11.01
N CYS A 134 -7.99 -0.37 10.41
CA CYS A 134 -6.58 -0.44 10.02
C CYS A 134 -6.48 -0.44 8.49
N LEU A 135 -5.40 0.11 7.96
CA LEU A 135 -5.06 0.00 6.55
C LEU A 135 -3.57 -0.24 6.36
N SER A 136 -3.21 -0.88 5.26
CA SER A 136 -1.85 -0.95 4.73
C SER A 136 -1.90 -0.75 3.23
N MET A 137 -0.90 -0.07 2.68
CA MET A 137 -0.86 0.21 1.25
C MET A 137 0.53 -0.04 0.67
N ARG A 138 0.72 -1.23 0.10
CA ARG A 138 1.99 -1.71 -0.45
C ARG A 138 3.15 -1.61 0.54
N SER A 139 2.85 -1.85 1.81
CA SER A 139 3.81 -1.81 2.91
C SER A 139 4.21 -3.21 3.37
N LEU A 140 3.25 -4.13 3.55
CA LEU A 140 3.52 -5.49 4.00
C LEU A 140 4.30 -6.31 2.96
N ILE A 141 4.22 -5.97 1.68
CA ILE A 141 5.07 -6.59 0.63
C ILE A 141 6.57 -6.31 0.81
N ASN A 142 6.96 -5.37 1.67
CA ASN A 142 8.35 -5.10 2.01
C ASN A 142 8.87 -5.99 3.15
N LEU A 143 8.02 -6.76 3.81
CA LEU A 143 8.43 -7.82 4.73
C LEU A 143 9.08 -8.96 3.95
N THR A 144 10.11 -9.56 4.54
CA THR A 144 11.03 -10.42 3.78
C THR A 144 10.56 -11.86 3.65
N THR A 145 9.63 -12.29 4.50
CA THR A 145 9.06 -13.63 4.52
C THR A 145 7.53 -13.59 4.69
N SER A 146 6.87 -14.66 4.26
CA SER A 146 5.44 -14.83 4.49
C SER A 146 5.11 -14.91 5.99
N GLU A 147 6.00 -15.50 6.78
CA GLU A 147 5.84 -15.63 8.24
C GLU A 147 5.78 -14.24 8.89
N GLU A 148 6.68 -13.30 8.52
CA GLU A 148 6.62 -11.92 8.98
C GLU A 148 5.33 -11.24 8.55
N GLN A 149 4.89 -11.43 7.30
CA GLN A 149 3.65 -10.85 6.77
C GLN A 149 2.42 -11.30 7.57
N TYR A 150 2.29 -12.61 7.80
CA TYR A 150 1.12 -13.13 8.52
C TYR A 150 1.17 -12.87 10.03
N ALA A 151 2.35 -12.80 10.63
CA ALA A 151 2.51 -12.34 12.01
C ALA A 151 2.08 -10.86 12.16
N THR A 152 2.43 -10.01 11.19
CA THR A 152 1.97 -8.61 11.17
C THR A 152 0.44 -8.52 10.99
N ILE A 153 -0.17 -9.33 10.12
CA ILE A 153 -1.64 -9.37 9.95
C ILE A 153 -2.33 -9.81 11.24
N ALA A 154 -1.75 -10.76 12.00
CA ALA A 154 -2.26 -11.16 13.30
C ALA A 154 -2.23 -9.99 14.29
N GLN A 155 -1.11 -9.26 14.39
CA GLN A 155 -1.01 -8.08 15.25
C GLN A 155 -1.98 -6.96 14.81
N ILE A 156 -2.15 -6.72 13.50
CA ILE A 156 -3.17 -5.79 13.00
C ILE A 156 -4.57 -6.20 13.50
N ALA A 157 -4.90 -7.49 13.45
CA ALA A 157 -6.16 -7.98 13.96
C ALA A 157 -6.29 -7.77 15.49
N ASP A 158 -5.21 -7.93 16.24
CA ASP A 158 -5.21 -7.70 17.69
C ASP A 158 -5.36 -6.22 18.04
N HIS A 159 -4.90 -5.31 17.20
CA HIS A 159 -5.09 -3.87 17.35
C HIS A 159 -6.40 -3.34 16.75
N LEU A 160 -7.26 -4.16 16.18
CA LEU A 160 -8.61 -3.79 15.77
C LEU A 160 -9.62 -4.04 16.90
N VAL A 161 -10.61 -3.14 16.99
CA VAL A 161 -11.81 -3.43 17.80
C VAL A 161 -12.58 -4.62 17.22
N ALA A 162 -13.40 -5.30 18.01
CA ALA A 162 -14.29 -6.34 17.52
C ALA A 162 -15.20 -5.79 16.39
N GLY A 163 -15.28 -6.48 15.26
CA GLY A 163 -16.00 -6.02 14.08
C GLY A 163 -15.32 -4.89 13.29
N GLY A 164 -14.16 -4.40 13.74
CA GLY A 164 -13.34 -3.40 13.02
C GLY A 164 -12.93 -3.85 11.63
N ARG A 165 -12.50 -2.92 10.79
CA ARG A 165 -12.15 -3.18 9.38
C ARG A 165 -10.65 -3.07 9.13
N TYR A 166 -10.12 -4.01 8.33
CA TYR A 166 -8.80 -3.90 7.76
C TYR A 166 -8.89 -3.77 6.24
N PHE A 167 -8.33 -2.70 5.69
CA PHE A 167 -8.16 -2.47 4.26
C PHE A 167 -6.72 -2.77 3.86
N CYS A 168 -6.50 -3.93 3.25
CA CYS A 168 -5.20 -4.42 2.81
C CYS A 168 -5.05 -4.15 1.30
N VAL A 169 -4.35 -3.07 0.93
CA VAL A 169 -4.00 -2.76 -0.47
C VAL A 169 -2.59 -3.28 -0.73
N GLU A 170 -2.47 -4.51 -1.18
CA GLU A 170 -1.17 -5.19 -1.33
C GLU A 170 -1.06 -5.94 -2.66
N ASN A 171 0.13 -6.47 -2.94
CA ASN A 171 0.39 -7.19 -4.19
C ASN A 171 0.26 -8.70 -4.00
N PHE A 172 -0.42 -9.34 -4.96
CA PHE A 172 -0.73 -10.76 -4.98
C PHE A 172 -0.16 -11.48 -6.21
N LEU A 173 0.31 -12.71 -6.01
CA LEU A 173 0.96 -13.53 -7.04
C LEU A 173 -0.01 -13.90 -8.17
N GLN A 174 -1.27 -14.14 -7.88
CA GLN A 174 -2.24 -14.54 -8.91
C GLN A 174 -2.46 -13.43 -9.93
N GLY A 175 -2.70 -12.20 -9.47
CA GLY A 175 -2.82 -11.04 -10.35
C GLY A 175 -1.55 -10.77 -11.15
N GLN A 176 -0.36 -10.96 -10.56
CA GLN A 176 0.93 -10.84 -11.25
C GLN A 176 1.10 -11.88 -12.36
N ARG A 177 0.74 -13.14 -12.10
CA ARG A 177 0.80 -14.22 -13.11
C ARG A 177 -0.15 -13.95 -14.28
N ASN A 178 -1.39 -13.56 -14.00
CA ASN A 178 -2.38 -13.22 -15.02
C ASN A 178 -1.93 -12.04 -15.86
N PHE A 179 -1.41 -11.02 -15.23
CA PHE A 179 -0.85 -9.83 -15.88
C PHE A 179 0.32 -10.18 -16.81
N ASN A 180 1.32 -10.91 -16.33
CA ASN A 180 2.47 -11.28 -17.14
C ASN A 180 2.09 -12.24 -18.28
N ARG A 181 1.17 -13.18 -18.08
CA ARG A 181 0.64 -14.02 -19.15
C ARG A 181 0.03 -13.17 -20.28
N LEU A 182 -0.73 -12.13 -19.92
CA LEU A 182 -1.32 -11.23 -20.92
C LEU A 182 -0.25 -10.42 -21.65
N ARG A 183 0.78 -9.92 -20.95
CA ARG A 183 1.92 -9.22 -21.56
C ARG A 183 2.64 -10.11 -22.59
N LEU A 184 2.97 -11.34 -22.21
CA LEU A 184 3.60 -12.30 -23.10
C LEU A 184 2.75 -12.59 -24.35
N ALA A 185 1.44 -12.74 -24.20
CA ALA A 185 0.52 -12.92 -25.33
C ALA A 185 0.49 -11.73 -26.28
N MET A 186 0.81 -10.53 -25.80
CA MET A 186 0.95 -9.29 -26.59
C MET A 186 2.37 -9.03 -27.09
N GLY A 187 3.30 -9.99 -26.92
CA GLY A 187 4.70 -9.84 -27.34
C GLY A 187 5.54 -8.92 -26.45
N LEU A 188 5.04 -8.58 -25.27
CA LEU A 188 5.73 -7.75 -24.29
C LEU A 188 6.52 -8.61 -23.31
N PRO A 189 7.68 -8.13 -22.80
CA PRO A 189 8.39 -8.83 -21.74
C PRO A 189 7.59 -8.82 -20.43
N GLU A 190 7.82 -9.81 -19.58
CA GLU A 190 7.29 -9.83 -18.22
C GLU A 190 7.79 -8.64 -17.41
N ILE A 191 6.97 -8.17 -16.46
CA ILE A 191 7.42 -7.26 -15.42
C ILE A 191 7.74 -8.09 -14.17
N PRO A 192 9.02 -8.15 -13.75
CA PRO A 192 9.42 -8.95 -12.61
C PRO A 192 8.98 -8.33 -11.29
N ILE A 193 8.85 -9.15 -10.26
CA ILE A 193 8.70 -8.68 -8.88
C ILE A 193 10.03 -8.05 -8.46
N ARG A 194 9.97 -6.85 -7.89
CA ARG A 194 11.16 -6.13 -7.42
C ARG A 194 11.81 -6.85 -6.25
N TRP A 195 13.13 -6.74 -6.14
CA TRP A 195 13.96 -7.43 -5.13
C TRP A 195 13.51 -7.21 -3.67
N HIS A 196 12.96 -6.04 -3.36
CA HIS A 196 12.49 -5.67 -2.02
C HIS A 196 11.04 -6.06 -1.74
N ASN A 197 10.31 -6.62 -2.73
CA ASN A 197 8.93 -7.02 -2.56
C ASN A 197 8.80 -8.54 -2.39
N HIS A 198 7.88 -8.92 -1.51
CA HIS A 198 7.43 -10.29 -1.31
C HIS A 198 5.90 -10.32 -1.46
N PHE A 199 5.41 -10.83 -2.60
CA PHE A 199 3.98 -10.81 -2.91
C PHE A 199 3.24 -11.93 -2.17
N PHE A 200 2.01 -11.64 -1.77
CA PHE A 200 1.15 -12.61 -1.13
C PHE A 200 0.68 -13.70 -2.11
N ASP A 201 0.56 -14.93 -1.60
CA ASP A 201 -0.23 -15.98 -2.23
C ASP A 201 -1.67 -15.87 -1.74
N GLU A 202 -2.66 -15.84 -2.66
CA GLU A 202 -4.07 -15.58 -2.32
C GLU A 202 -4.68 -16.69 -1.48
N GLU A 203 -4.41 -17.96 -1.79
CA GLU A 203 -4.95 -19.10 -1.05
C GLU A 203 -4.39 -19.13 0.37
N ARG A 204 -3.09 -18.94 0.52
CA ARG A 204 -2.44 -18.85 1.82
C ARG A 204 -2.93 -17.62 2.60
N PHE A 205 -3.12 -16.47 1.93
CA PHE A 205 -3.67 -15.26 2.56
C PHE A 205 -5.05 -15.54 3.17
N VAL A 206 -5.96 -16.17 2.43
CA VAL A 206 -7.29 -16.52 2.93
C VAL A 206 -7.21 -17.47 4.12
N ALA A 207 -6.35 -18.49 4.06
CA ALA A 207 -6.19 -19.46 5.12
C ALA A 207 -5.65 -18.82 6.42
N GLU A 208 -4.61 -18.01 6.33
CA GLU A 208 -3.97 -17.38 7.50
C GLU A 208 -4.81 -16.22 8.06
N ALA A 209 -5.29 -15.29 7.22
CA ALA A 209 -6.13 -14.19 7.66
C ALA A 209 -7.48 -14.66 8.19
N GLY A 210 -8.05 -15.74 7.64
CA GLY A 210 -9.30 -16.35 8.10
C GLY A 210 -9.27 -16.85 9.55
N ARG A 211 -8.11 -16.92 10.18
CA ARG A 211 -7.99 -17.21 11.63
C ARG A 211 -8.51 -16.06 12.49
N PHE A 212 -8.38 -14.82 12.00
CA PHE A 212 -8.66 -13.59 12.74
C PHE A 212 -9.86 -12.81 12.20
N PHE A 213 -10.18 -13.00 10.92
CA PHE A 213 -11.23 -12.26 10.21
C PHE A 213 -12.34 -13.21 9.75
N ASP A 214 -13.59 -12.75 9.80
CA ASP A 214 -14.77 -13.52 9.41
C ASP A 214 -15.32 -13.16 8.02
N SER A 215 -14.83 -12.07 7.43
CA SER A 215 -15.09 -11.67 6.04
C SER A 215 -13.77 -11.29 5.39
N ILE A 216 -13.52 -11.82 4.19
CA ILE A 216 -12.33 -11.55 3.37
C ILE A 216 -12.81 -11.38 1.91
N GLU A 217 -12.80 -10.15 1.41
CA GLU A 217 -13.30 -9.81 0.09
C GLU A 217 -12.19 -9.19 -0.75
N PHE A 218 -11.88 -9.80 -1.90
CA PHE A 218 -10.90 -9.31 -2.85
C PHE A 218 -11.55 -8.41 -3.90
N ASP A 219 -10.91 -7.27 -4.17
CA ASP A 219 -11.29 -6.34 -5.23
C ASP A 219 -10.07 -6.05 -6.13
N SER A 220 -10.15 -6.45 -7.39
CA SER A 220 -9.15 -6.20 -8.42
C SER A 220 -9.35 -4.83 -9.08
N PHE A 221 -9.59 -3.79 -8.27
CA PHE A 221 -10.01 -2.44 -8.67
C PHE A 221 -9.08 -1.75 -9.70
N LEU A 222 -7.82 -2.15 -9.78
CA LEU A 222 -6.84 -1.63 -10.73
C LEU A 222 -6.67 -2.47 -12.00
N SER A 223 -7.48 -3.53 -12.18
CA SER A 223 -7.30 -4.48 -13.28
C SER A 223 -7.37 -3.81 -14.66
N SER A 224 -8.41 -3.01 -14.93
CA SER A 224 -8.54 -2.25 -16.19
C SER A 224 -7.46 -1.21 -16.36
N TYR A 225 -7.01 -0.57 -15.26
CA TYR A 225 -5.91 0.39 -15.30
C TYR A 225 -4.61 -0.26 -15.77
N TYR A 226 -4.26 -1.44 -15.22
CA TYR A 226 -3.08 -2.19 -15.63
C TYR A 226 -3.20 -2.70 -17.06
N LEU A 227 -4.36 -3.23 -17.46
CA LEU A 227 -4.62 -3.65 -18.83
C LEU A 227 -4.38 -2.50 -19.82
N ALA A 228 -4.98 -1.35 -19.58
CA ALA A 228 -4.88 -0.21 -20.49
C ALA A 228 -3.46 0.37 -20.55
N THR A 229 -2.81 0.54 -19.38
CA THR A 229 -1.53 1.29 -19.30
C THR A 229 -0.29 0.41 -19.42
N ARG A 230 -0.31 -0.82 -18.87
CA ARG A 230 0.85 -1.72 -18.81
C ARG A 230 0.83 -2.80 -19.90
N VAL A 231 -0.31 -2.95 -20.60
CA VAL A 231 -0.43 -3.92 -21.70
C VAL A 231 -0.72 -3.19 -22.99
N ILE A 232 -1.90 -2.59 -23.17
CA ILE A 232 -2.33 -2.01 -24.45
C ILE A 232 -1.43 -0.84 -24.85
N TYR A 233 -1.25 0.13 -23.96
CA TYR A 233 -0.40 1.29 -24.21
C TYR A 233 1.07 0.87 -24.42
N SER A 234 1.61 -0.03 -23.58
CA SER A 234 2.98 -0.52 -23.74
C SER A 234 3.18 -1.26 -25.06
N ALA A 235 2.19 -2.03 -25.54
CA ALA A 235 2.27 -2.68 -26.85
C ALA A 235 2.23 -1.65 -28.00
N GLY A 236 1.42 -0.60 -27.87
CA GLY A 236 1.42 0.52 -28.82
C GLY A 236 2.76 1.23 -28.90
N CYS A 237 3.38 1.54 -27.75
CA CYS A 237 4.72 2.14 -27.70
C CYS A 237 5.77 1.24 -28.34
N GLN A 238 5.76 -0.08 -28.06
CA GLN A 238 6.69 -1.02 -28.67
C GLN A 238 6.55 -1.05 -30.20
N LEU A 239 5.34 -1.01 -30.75
CA LEU A 239 5.10 -0.96 -32.19
C LEU A 239 5.58 0.35 -32.82
N ALA A 240 5.51 1.46 -32.07
CA ALA A 240 6.00 2.77 -32.50
C ALA A 240 7.51 2.97 -32.28
N GLY A 241 8.20 2.05 -31.60
CA GLY A 241 9.60 2.21 -31.19
C GLY A 241 9.80 3.24 -30.09
N GLU A 242 8.78 3.44 -29.23
CA GLU A 242 8.77 4.43 -28.15
C GLU A 242 8.81 3.72 -26.77
N GLU A 243 9.25 4.47 -25.75
CA GLU A 243 9.17 4.00 -24.35
C GLU A 243 7.87 4.48 -23.69
N PRO A 244 7.22 3.64 -22.86
CA PRO A 244 6.03 4.05 -22.13
C PRO A 244 6.30 5.17 -21.13
N ASP A 245 5.49 6.23 -21.16
CA ASP A 245 5.55 7.38 -20.25
C ASP A 245 4.43 7.34 -19.20
N TYR A 246 4.77 7.45 -17.92
CA TYR A 246 3.80 7.51 -16.81
C TYR A 246 2.94 8.78 -16.79
N PHE A 247 3.35 9.83 -17.48
CA PHE A 247 2.59 11.09 -17.61
C PHE A 247 1.70 11.14 -18.85
N HIS A 248 1.73 10.12 -19.70
CA HIS A 248 0.87 10.05 -20.87
C HIS A 248 -0.63 10.10 -20.48
N PRO A 249 -1.48 10.84 -21.22
CA PRO A 249 -2.91 11.02 -20.91
C PRO A 249 -3.71 9.72 -20.73
N ILE A 250 -3.25 8.60 -21.29
CA ILE A 250 -3.88 7.30 -21.15
C ILE A 250 -4.05 6.90 -19.68
N HIS A 251 -3.10 7.27 -18.81
CA HIS A 251 -3.17 6.96 -17.39
C HIS A 251 -4.39 7.61 -16.71
N ARG A 252 -4.69 8.87 -17.09
CA ARG A 252 -5.87 9.57 -16.57
C ARG A 252 -7.18 8.97 -17.08
N VAL A 253 -7.20 8.51 -18.32
CA VAL A 253 -8.38 7.84 -18.90
C VAL A 253 -8.56 6.47 -18.26
N ALA A 254 -7.50 5.69 -18.19
CA ALA A 254 -7.53 4.34 -17.63
C ALA A 254 -7.98 4.30 -16.15
N ALA A 255 -7.62 5.32 -15.36
CA ALA A 255 -8.06 5.45 -13.97
C ALA A 255 -9.58 5.63 -13.79
N ARG A 256 -10.33 5.88 -14.89
CA ARG A 256 -11.79 6.03 -14.89
C ARG A 256 -12.53 4.78 -15.40
N LEU A 257 -11.80 3.78 -15.88
CA LEU A 257 -12.41 2.55 -16.37
C LEU A 257 -12.94 1.72 -15.20
N PRO A 258 -14.12 1.10 -15.33
CA PRO A 258 -14.56 0.11 -14.36
C PRO A 258 -13.59 -1.08 -14.34
N PRO A 259 -13.38 -1.73 -13.20
CA PRO A 259 -12.49 -2.88 -13.12
C PRO A 259 -13.07 -4.06 -13.91
N ILE A 260 -12.24 -4.69 -14.76
CA ILE A 260 -12.60 -5.87 -15.56
C ILE A 260 -11.46 -6.88 -15.44
N GLY A 261 -11.81 -8.12 -15.08
CA GLY A 261 -10.86 -9.22 -14.97
C GLY A 261 -9.94 -9.10 -13.75
N ASP A 262 -8.81 -9.81 -13.79
CA ASP A 262 -7.81 -9.85 -12.73
C ASP A 262 -6.40 -9.78 -13.34
N PHE A 263 -6.03 -8.60 -13.83
CA PHE A 263 -4.78 -8.33 -14.57
C PHE A 263 -3.87 -7.35 -13.83
N CYS A 264 -4.00 -7.24 -12.51
CA CYS A 264 -3.18 -6.38 -11.67
C CYS A 264 -2.72 -7.16 -10.44
N PRO A 265 -1.43 -7.07 -10.06
CA PRO A 265 -0.98 -7.65 -8.80
C PRO A 265 -1.59 -6.94 -7.58
N ILE A 266 -1.88 -5.64 -7.68
CA ILE A 266 -2.42 -4.86 -6.56
C ILE A 266 -3.91 -5.14 -6.42
N LYS A 267 -4.31 -5.59 -5.24
CA LYS A 267 -5.70 -5.79 -4.85
C LYS A 267 -6.01 -5.07 -3.55
N LEU A 268 -7.24 -4.62 -3.42
CA LEU A 268 -7.79 -4.28 -2.13
C LEU A 268 -8.46 -5.51 -1.53
N VAL A 269 -8.01 -5.95 -0.38
CA VAL A 269 -8.71 -6.96 0.41
C VAL A 269 -9.38 -6.26 1.58
N THR A 270 -10.70 -6.39 1.66
CA THR A 270 -11.49 -5.88 2.80
C THR A 270 -11.73 -7.02 3.77
N LEU A 271 -11.29 -6.81 5.03
CA LEU A 271 -11.41 -7.81 6.09
C LEU A 271 -12.19 -7.24 7.26
N ARG A 272 -13.00 -8.09 7.92
CA ARG A 272 -13.71 -7.74 9.15
C ARG A 272 -13.18 -8.57 10.30
N ARG A 273 -12.74 -7.90 11.39
CA ARG A 273 -12.24 -8.55 12.61
C ARG A 273 -13.38 -9.37 13.25
N LYS A 274 -13.07 -10.60 13.64
CA LYS A 274 -13.99 -11.44 14.43
C LYS A 274 -14.37 -10.76 15.74
N PRO A 275 -15.56 -11.04 16.28
CA PRO A 275 -15.99 -10.55 17.59
C PRO A 275 -15.02 -10.91 18.72
#